data_15b9d7ad889b88f2ab00b54a4ca26450
#
_entry.id   15b9d7ad889b88f2ab00b54a4ca26450
#
_cell.length_a   1.000
_cell.length_b   1.000
_cell.length_c   1.000
_cell.angle_alpha   90.00
_cell.angle_beta   90.00
_cell.angle_gamma   90.00
#
_symmetry.space_group_name_H-M   'P 1'
#
loop_
_entity.id
_entity.type
_entity.pdbx_description
1 polymer ?
#
loop_
_entity_poly.entity_id
_entity_poly.type
_entity_poly.pdbx_seq_one_letter_code
_entity_poly.pdbx_strand_id
1 'polypeptide(L)'
;PCSLPFARGGLGWGKFLMTILCVVSISNDRYRINFVTHGYICGINVNPARTICLGFVAVISIGTFLLMLPISSSNGTWSDLITALFTSTSAVCVTGLSVVDVGKFYSFWGQLFLTLLVQVGGLGYMTATTILLLLIGRRFSLRDKVTLQSALDTNGIRSGLQLVKSIIAVTMLFELTGVFALMPIFSQKMSFTESVWQSIFHSVNAFNNAGFSLFTDNLMGYVNSPMVSIIIGSLIVFGGIGYQVILEGYLWLRTKFSRDRDYISFSLTFCVATSTTIALILFGTIFFWFTEFSNSETLGKLPLFDQIVGAWFQSVTTRTAGFNTIDNGKMTVTGIFITIALMFIGASPGGTGGGIKTTTARILASCTGAALQGRDQINLYKLQVPNGLILKAVGVAVGSLFTVICSTGLLSLTDRNIGFINILFEATSAFGTVGLSTGITASLSPAGRLVIIATMYIGRVGVLLLMAAIFTDTRPSLIKYPQESMLVG
;
A
#
# COMPACT_ATOMS: atom_id res chain seq x y z
N PRO A 1 35.11 -21.33 -9.89
CA PRO A 1 35.14 -22.17 -8.72
C PRO A 1 36.10 -21.56 -7.73
N CYS A 2 35.58 -20.80 -6.75
CA CYS A 2 36.37 -20.29 -5.65
C CYS A 2 36.01 -21.12 -4.43
N SER A 3 36.95 -21.95 -4.00
CA SER A 3 36.95 -22.65 -2.74
C SER A 3 37.20 -21.65 -1.60
N LEU A 4 36.32 -21.64 -0.60
CA LEU A 4 36.45 -20.87 0.62
C LEU A 4 37.40 -21.61 1.61
N PRO A 5 38.38 -20.94 2.24
CA PRO A 5 38.98 -21.45 3.44
C PRO A 5 38.18 -20.98 4.66
N PHE A 6 37.74 -21.92 5.49
CA PHE A 6 37.23 -21.71 6.83
C PHE A 6 38.33 -21.12 7.74
N ALA A 7 38.10 -19.91 8.24
CA ALA A 7 38.89 -19.37 9.36
C ALA A 7 37.96 -19.24 10.57
N ARG A 8 38.34 -19.94 11.64
CA ARG A 8 37.77 -19.90 12.99
C ARG A 8 37.94 -18.52 13.62
N GLY A 9 36.92 -18.06 14.33
CA GLY A 9 37.10 -17.10 15.43
C GLY A 9 36.11 -15.91 15.41
N GLY A 10 35.22 -15.87 16.41
CA GLY A 10 34.68 -14.64 16.98
C GLY A 10 33.39 -14.10 16.34
N LEU A 11 32.24 -14.51 16.88
CA LEU A 11 30.95 -13.88 16.69
C LEU A 11 30.94 -12.47 17.32
N GLY A 12 31.03 -11.44 16.49
CA GLY A 12 30.84 -10.06 16.90
C GLY A 12 29.59 -9.49 16.29
N TRP A 13 28.63 -9.11 17.10
CA TRP A 13 27.34 -8.48 16.77
C TRP A 13 27.43 -7.22 15.88
N GLY A 14 28.63 -6.66 15.71
CA GLY A 14 28.89 -5.50 14.84
C GLY A 14 28.74 -5.75 13.33
N LYS A 15 28.85 -7.01 12.85
CA LYS A 15 28.75 -7.33 11.42
C LYS A 15 27.30 -7.44 10.92
N PHE A 16 26.35 -7.69 11.80
CA PHE A 16 24.93 -7.84 11.41
C PHE A 16 24.23 -6.48 11.17
N LEU A 17 24.63 -5.43 11.90
CA LEU A 17 24.10 -4.07 11.69
C LEU A 17 24.69 -3.37 10.45
N MET A 18 25.88 -3.76 9.98
CA MET A 18 26.49 -3.19 8.77
C MET A 18 25.87 -3.69 7.46
N THR A 19 25.15 -4.79 7.48
CA THR A 19 24.47 -5.34 6.28
C THR A 19 23.21 -4.55 5.91
N ILE A 20 22.66 -3.75 6.82
CA ILE A 20 21.46 -2.93 6.60
C ILE A 20 21.81 -1.56 5.99
N LEU A 21 23.04 -1.11 6.06
CA LEU A 21 23.55 0.13 5.47
C LEU A 21 24.34 -0.15 4.18
N CYS A 22 23.69 -0.73 3.17
CA CYS A 22 24.28 -0.80 1.83
C CYS A 22 24.28 0.57 1.18
N VAL A 23 25.44 1.19 1.06
CA VAL A 23 25.67 2.35 0.21
C VAL A 23 25.65 1.89 -1.25
N VAL A 24 24.61 2.17 -1.98
CA VAL A 24 24.51 1.91 -3.42
C VAL A 24 25.33 2.99 -4.15
N SER A 25 26.50 2.63 -4.65
CA SER A 25 27.27 3.45 -5.59
C SER A 25 26.83 3.12 -7.02
N ILE A 26 26.24 4.08 -7.71
CA ILE A 26 25.78 3.95 -9.09
C ILE A 26 26.89 4.48 -10.00
N SER A 27 27.60 3.61 -10.69
CA SER A 27 28.45 3.98 -11.83
C SER A 27 27.71 3.71 -13.15
N ASN A 28 27.96 4.55 -14.15
CA ASN A 28 27.13 4.81 -15.33
C ASN A 28 26.93 3.63 -16.32
N ASP A 29 27.43 2.42 -16.06
CA ASP A 29 27.37 1.33 -17.07
C ASP A 29 26.87 -0.03 -16.62
N ARG A 30 26.57 -0.29 -15.36
CA ARG A 30 25.86 -1.51 -14.87
C ARG A 30 25.72 -1.39 -13.33
N TYR A 31 24.55 -1.69 -12.80
CA TYR A 31 24.31 -1.73 -11.34
C TYR A 31 25.20 -2.76 -10.68
N ARG A 32 26.30 -2.32 -10.03
CA ARG A 32 27.19 -3.16 -9.22
C ARG A 32 27.20 -2.63 -7.79
N ILE A 33 26.87 -3.48 -6.83
CA ILE A 33 27.11 -3.20 -5.41
C ILE A 33 28.54 -3.68 -5.11
N ASN A 34 29.43 -2.75 -4.81
CA ASN A 34 30.79 -3.06 -4.48
C ASN A 34 30.94 -3.18 -2.96
N PHE A 35 31.23 -4.36 -2.47
CA PHE A 35 31.68 -4.57 -1.09
C PHE A 35 33.19 -4.39 -1.03
N VAL A 36 33.64 -3.34 -0.34
CA VAL A 36 35.08 -3.15 -0.08
C VAL A 36 35.42 -3.89 1.19
N THR A 37 35.88 -5.12 1.04
CA THR A 37 36.58 -5.85 2.10
C THR A 37 37.96 -6.23 1.56
N HIS A 38 39.02 -5.59 2.11
CA HIS A 38 40.41 -5.94 1.88
C HIS A 38 40.81 -6.26 0.42
N GLY A 39 40.72 -5.27 -0.47
CA GLY A 39 41.40 -5.31 -1.77
C GLY A 39 40.73 -6.14 -2.88
N TYR A 40 39.61 -6.80 -2.64
CA TYR A 40 38.84 -7.51 -3.69
C TYR A 40 37.50 -6.87 -3.92
N ILE A 41 37.26 -6.40 -5.15
CA ILE A 41 35.96 -5.88 -5.58
C ILE A 41 35.17 -7.07 -6.14
N CYS A 42 34.26 -7.63 -5.35
CA CYS A 42 33.32 -8.63 -5.84
C CYS A 42 32.03 -7.92 -6.28
N GLY A 43 31.86 -7.71 -7.58
CA GLY A 43 30.65 -7.11 -8.15
C GLY A 43 29.53 -8.15 -8.23
N ILE A 44 28.54 -8.07 -7.36
CA ILE A 44 27.32 -8.87 -7.46
C ILE A 44 26.31 -8.10 -8.30
N ASN A 45 25.91 -8.66 -9.44
CA ASN A 45 24.78 -8.13 -10.22
C ASN A 45 23.49 -8.36 -9.43
N VAL A 46 23.03 -7.33 -8.72
CA VAL A 46 21.79 -7.41 -7.95
C VAL A 46 20.63 -6.88 -8.78
N ASN A 47 19.65 -7.74 -9.05
CA ASN A 47 18.39 -7.31 -9.64
C ASN A 47 17.59 -6.51 -8.61
N PRO A 48 17.30 -5.20 -8.85
CA PRO A 48 16.59 -4.36 -7.88
C PRO A 48 15.24 -4.95 -7.45
N ALA A 49 14.52 -5.61 -8.37
CA ALA A 49 13.24 -6.26 -8.07
C ALA A 49 13.41 -7.39 -7.05
N ARG A 50 14.44 -8.23 -7.18
CA ARG A 50 14.75 -9.30 -6.22
C ARG A 50 15.11 -8.74 -4.85
N THR A 51 15.88 -7.66 -4.81
CA THR A 51 16.27 -7.02 -3.54
C THR A 51 15.06 -6.51 -2.79
N ILE A 52 14.10 -5.89 -3.47
CA ILE A 52 12.87 -5.40 -2.84
C ILE A 52 12.03 -6.57 -2.32
N CYS A 53 11.80 -7.61 -3.15
CA CYS A 53 11.05 -8.80 -2.74
C CYS A 53 11.68 -9.47 -1.49
N LEU A 54 12.98 -9.73 -1.53
CA LEU A 54 13.70 -10.34 -0.41
C LEU A 54 13.71 -9.45 0.83
N GLY A 55 13.78 -8.13 0.66
CA GLY A 55 13.67 -7.16 1.74
C GLY A 55 12.35 -7.28 2.49
N PHE A 56 11.22 -7.38 1.77
CA PHE A 56 9.91 -7.61 2.38
C PHE A 56 9.85 -8.94 3.13
N VAL A 57 10.35 -10.03 2.53
CA VAL A 57 10.41 -11.35 3.19
C VAL A 57 11.25 -11.29 4.47
N ALA A 58 12.41 -10.62 4.45
CA ALA A 58 13.26 -10.48 5.63
C ALA A 58 12.54 -9.71 6.76
N VAL A 59 11.87 -8.58 6.45
CA VAL A 59 11.13 -7.79 7.44
C VAL A 59 9.95 -8.60 8.00
N ILE A 60 9.22 -9.34 7.16
CA ILE A 60 8.13 -10.24 7.59
C ILE A 60 8.67 -11.31 8.54
N SER A 61 9.81 -11.94 8.22
CA SER A 61 10.41 -12.98 9.06
C SER A 61 10.85 -12.43 10.43
N ILE A 62 11.48 -11.25 10.45
CA ILE A 62 11.86 -10.57 11.70
C ILE A 62 10.59 -10.21 12.51
N GLY A 63 9.58 -9.65 11.86
CA GLY A 63 8.32 -9.31 12.50
C GLY A 63 7.59 -10.53 13.07
N THR A 64 7.59 -11.66 12.34
CA THR A 64 7.04 -12.92 12.82
C THR A 64 7.72 -13.36 14.10
N PHE A 65 9.07 -13.35 14.12
CA PHE A 65 9.82 -13.71 15.33
C PHE A 65 9.49 -12.79 16.51
N LEU A 66 9.44 -11.46 16.29
CA LEU A 66 9.10 -10.50 17.34
C LEU A 66 7.68 -10.70 17.90
N LEU A 67 6.68 -10.96 17.02
CA LEU A 67 5.30 -11.16 17.43
C LEU A 67 5.06 -12.54 18.07
N MET A 68 5.95 -13.52 17.86
CA MET A 68 5.91 -14.81 18.55
C MET A 68 6.38 -14.74 20.01
N LEU A 69 7.22 -13.77 20.37
CA LEU A 69 7.79 -13.68 21.71
C LEU A 69 6.71 -13.54 22.79
N PRO A 70 6.90 -14.17 23.97
CA PRO A 70 5.98 -14.06 25.11
C PRO A 70 5.72 -12.61 25.55
N ILE A 71 6.70 -11.73 25.39
CA ILE A 71 6.56 -10.29 25.71
C ILE A 71 5.53 -9.60 24.83
N SER A 72 5.29 -10.10 23.62
CA SER A 72 4.34 -9.54 22.65
C SER A 72 2.91 -9.98 22.90
N SER A 73 2.71 -11.08 23.64
CA SER A 73 1.39 -11.62 23.97
C SER A 73 0.90 -11.11 25.32
N SER A 74 -0.39 -10.78 25.44
CA SER A 74 -1.02 -10.38 26.70
C SER A 74 -0.97 -11.49 27.77
N ASN A 75 -0.99 -12.77 27.32
CA ASN A 75 -0.97 -13.92 28.21
C ASN A 75 0.45 -14.35 28.61
N GLY A 76 1.50 -13.68 28.11
CA GLY A 76 2.90 -14.03 28.37
C GLY A 76 3.34 -15.39 27.81
N THR A 77 2.62 -15.96 26.86
CA THR A 77 2.90 -17.25 26.20
C THR A 77 3.40 -17.04 24.77
N TRP A 78 4.13 -18.03 24.24
CA TRP A 78 4.53 -18.01 22.84
C TRP A 78 3.28 -18.07 21.93
N SER A 79 3.23 -17.14 20.96
CA SER A 79 2.16 -17.15 19.97
C SER A 79 2.38 -18.22 18.90
N ASP A 80 1.29 -18.76 18.34
CA ASP A 80 1.35 -19.69 17.23
C ASP A 80 2.05 -19.08 16.01
N LEU A 81 2.90 -19.88 15.35
CA LEU A 81 3.69 -19.43 14.19
C LEU A 81 2.83 -18.89 13.06
N ILE A 82 1.72 -19.57 12.71
CA ILE A 82 0.86 -19.15 11.60
C ILE A 82 0.16 -17.83 11.94
N THR A 83 -0.28 -17.65 13.17
CA THR A 83 -0.90 -16.42 13.65
C THR A 83 0.09 -15.24 13.63
N ALA A 84 1.31 -15.45 14.13
CA ALA A 84 2.35 -14.43 14.11
C ALA A 84 2.81 -14.09 12.68
N LEU A 85 2.96 -15.08 11.80
CA LEU A 85 3.29 -14.90 10.39
C LEU A 85 2.20 -14.14 9.65
N PHE A 86 0.93 -14.49 9.89
CA PHE A 86 -0.22 -13.80 9.29
C PHE A 86 -0.24 -12.33 9.69
N THR A 87 -0.16 -12.04 11.00
CA THR A 87 -0.20 -10.67 11.52
C THR A 87 1.02 -9.87 11.06
N SER A 88 2.22 -10.45 11.08
CA SER A 88 3.44 -9.81 10.57
C SER A 88 3.34 -9.49 9.08
N THR A 89 2.87 -10.45 8.27
CA THR A 89 2.67 -10.21 6.82
C THR A 89 1.64 -9.13 6.59
N SER A 90 0.52 -9.16 7.30
CA SER A 90 -0.54 -8.15 7.22
C SER A 90 -0.02 -6.76 7.62
N ALA A 91 0.83 -6.66 8.65
CA ALA A 91 1.43 -5.40 9.10
C ALA A 91 2.44 -4.86 8.09
N VAL A 92 3.38 -5.68 7.62
CA VAL A 92 4.43 -5.26 6.67
C VAL A 92 3.85 -4.98 5.27
N CYS A 93 2.87 -5.77 4.84
CA CYS A 93 2.13 -5.51 3.60
C CYS A 93 1.10 -4.39 3.75
N VAL A 94 0.89 -3.89 5.00
CA VAL A 94 -0.04 -2.81 5.30
C VAL A 94 -1.45 -3.18 4.83
N THR A 95 -1.91 -4.36 5.23
CA THR A 95 -3.20 -4.91 4.81
C THR A 95 -4.28 -4.68 5.87
N GLY A 96 -4.00 -5.05 7.14
CA GLY A 96 -4.95 -4.90 8.24
C GLY A 96 -5.85 -6.10 8.52
N LEU A 97 -5.79 -7.17 7.73
CA LEU A 97 -6.46 -8.42 8.09
C LEU A 97 -5.83 -9.02 9.34
N SER A 98 -6.65 -9.49 10.26
CA SER A 98 -6.19 -10.10 11.50
C SER A 98 -7.01 -11.35 11.82
N VAL A 99 -6.34 -12.40 12.30
CA VAL A 99 -6.94 -13.63 12.78
C VAL A 99 -7.24 -13.58 14.28
N VAL A 100 -6.79 -12.54 14.98
CA VAL A 100 -6.98 -12.32 16.42
C VAL A 100 -7.40 -10.86 16.68
N ASP A 101 -8.05 -10.63 17.80
CA ASP A 101 -8.32 -9.28 18.29
C ASP A 101 -7.00 -8.65 18.75
N VAL A 102 -6.51 -7.68 17.98
CA VAL A 102 -5.17 -7.06 18.19
C VAL A 102 -5.08 -6.38 19.55
N GLY A 103 -6.15 -5.70 19.99
CA GLY A 103 -6.17 -4.97 21.26
C GLY A 103 -6.13 -5.88 22.48
N LYS A 104 -6.72 -7.09 22.39
CA LYS A 104 -6.79 -8.05 23.49
C LYS A 104 -5.63 -9.05 23.47
N PHE A 105 -5.24 -9.50 22.29
CA PHE A 105 -4.26 -10.57 22.12
C PHE A 105 -2.82 -10.07 22.35
N TYR A 106 -2.48 -8.86 21.84
CA TYR A 106 -1.13 -8.31 21.95
C TYR A 106 -0.98 -7.40 23.16
N SER A 107 0.11 -7.60 23.90
CA SER A 107 0.58 -6.67 24.92
C SER A 107 0.95 -5.31 24.33
N PHE A 108 1.22 -4.32 25.16
CA PHE A 108 1.75 -3.03 24.71
C PHE A 108 2.98 -3.18 23.78
N TRP A 109 3.91 -4.08 24.12
CA TRP A 109 5.09 -4.35 23.30
C TRP A 109 4.73 -4.98 21.95
N GLY A 110 3.77 -5.92 21.93
CA GLY A 110 3.27 -6.50 20.69
C GLY A 110 2.59 -5.47 19.78
N GLN A 111 1.76 -4.59 20.36
CA GLN A 111 1.14 -3.47 19.64
C GLN A 111 2.18 -2.48 19.12
N LEU A 112 3.23 -2.18 19.89
CA LEU A 112 4.34 -1.32 19.46
C LEU A 112 5.11 -1.95 18.29
N PHE A 113 5.47 -3.24 18.38
CA PHE A 113 6.14 -3.94 17.28
C PHE A 113 5.28 -3.95 16.02
N LEU A 114 3.97 -4.19 16.16
CA LEU A 114 3.04 -4.15 15.05
C LEU A 114 3.00 -2.76 14.40
N THR A 115 2.92 -1.68 15.19
CA THR A 115 2.96 -0.31 14.70
C THR A 115 4.26 0.00 13.95
N LEU A 116 5.41 -0.46 14.48
CA LEU A 116 6.70 -0.30 13.81
C LEU A 116 6.78 -1.10 12.50
N LEU A 117 6.23 -2.31 12.44
CA LEU A 117 6.16 -3.10 11.21
C LEU A 117 5.30 -2.42 10.14
N VAL A 118 4.16 -1.86 10.53
CA VAL A 118 3.31 -1.05 9.64
C VAL A 118 4.07 0.17 9.12
N GLN A 119 4.78 0.87 9.99
CA GLN A 119 5.58 2.04 9.61
C GLN A 119 6.69 1.69 8.62
N VAL A 120 7.43 0.62 8.87
CA VAL A 120 8.48 0.11 7.97
C VAL A 120 7.87 -0.35 6.65
N GLY A 121 6.74 -1.05 6.67
CA GLY A 121 6.04 -1.52 5.48
C GLY A 121 5.51 -0.40 4.61
N GLY A 122 4.87 0.61 5.21
CA GLY A 122 4.33 1.80 4.53
C GLY A 122 5.43 2.67 3.93
N LEU A 123 6.37 3.12 4.76
CA LEU A 123 7.49 3.97 4.34
C LEU A 123 8.47 3.23 3.39
N GLY A 124 8.74 1.94 3.65
CA GLY A 124 9.63 1.14 2.82
C GLY A 124 9.14 1.03 1.37
N TYR A 125 7.84 0.80 1.19
CA TYR A 125 7.23 0.77 -0.14
C TYR A 125 7.22 2.15 -0.82
N MET A 126 6.86 3.21 -0.09
CA MET A 126 6.89 4.58 -0.58
C MET A 126 8.27 4.99 -1.07
N THR A 127 9.30 4.75 -0.26
CA THR A 127 10.70 5.08 -0.61
C THR A 127 11.19 4.23 -1.77
N ALA A 128 10.96 2.91 -1.75
CA ALA A 128 11.37 2.00 -2.82
C ALA A 128 10.70 2.34 -4.16
N THR A 129 9.39 2.60 -4.18
CA THR A 129 8.68 2.97 -5.40
C THR A 129 9.11 4.35 -5.92
N THR A 130 9.34 5.32 -5.04
CA THR A 130 9.78 6.65 -5.44
C THR A 130 11.21 6.62 -6.01
N ILE A 131 12.13 5.89 -5.37
CA ILE A 131 13.48 5.68 -5.90
C ILE A 131 13.42 4.94 -7.24
N LEU A 132 12.59 3.91 -7.37
CA LEU A 132 12.42 3.16 -8.62
C LEU A 132 11.89 4.07 -9.75
N LEU A 133 10.91 4.93 -9.46
CA LEU A 133 10.40 5.91 -10.43
C LEU A 133 11.46 6.91 -10.88
N LEU A 134 12.34 7.34 -9.97
CA LEU A 134 13.48 8.21 -10.29
C LEU A 134 14.53 7.48 -11.16
N LEU A 135 14.79 6.19 -10.89
CA LEU A 135 15.77 5.39 -11.63
C LEU A 135 15.30 4.99 -13.03
N ILE A 136 14.00 4.72 -13.23
CA ILE A 136 13.43 4.37 -14.55
C ILE A 136 13.48 5.56 -15.52
N GLY A 137 14.00 6.72 -15.04
CA GLY A 137 14.38 7.82 -15.93
C GLY A 137 13.19 8.34 -16.75
N ARG A 138 12.06 8.64 -16.14
CA ARG A 138 11.17 9.62 -16.76
C ARG A 138 12.01 10.84 -17.00
N ARG A 139 12.25 11.14 -18.27
CA ARG A 139 12.80 12.42 -18.68
C ARG A 139 11.84 13.49 -18.16
N PHE A 140 12.08 13.95 -16.92
CA PHE A 140 11.46 15.18 -16.44
C PHE A 140 11.70 16.22 -17.53
N SER A 141 10.70 16.99 -17.86
CA SER A 141 10.92 18.14 -18.75
C SER A 141 12.05 18.99 -18.17
N LEU A 142 12.79 19.71 -19.00
CA LEU A 142 13.88 20.58 -18.51
C LEU A 142 13.39 21.53 -17.38
N ARG A 143 12.12 21.93 -17.40
CA ARG A 143 11.47 22.71 -16.34
C ARG A 143 11.27 21.94 -15.03
N ASP A 144 10.82 20.67 -15.10
CA ASP A 144 10.67 19.83 -13.93
C ASP A 144 12.03 19.51 -13.29
N LYS A 145 13.09 19.38 -14.12
CA LYS A 145 14.48 19.24 -13.64
C LYS A 145 14.97 20.48 -12.91
N VAL A 146 14.69 21.67 -13.41
CA VAL A 146 15.11 22.92 -12.76
C VAL A 146 14.37 23.16 -11.45
N THR A 147 13.06 22.86 -11.39
CA THR A 147 12.27 23.00 -10.17
C THR A 147 12.64 21.95 -9.13
N LEU A 148 12.90 20.71 -9.56
CA LEU A 148 13.40 19.65 -8.67
C LEU A 148 14.88 19.87 -8.30
N GLN A 149 15.70 20.39 -9.20
CA GLN A 149 17.11 20.73 -8.95
C GLN A 149 17.25 21.91 -7.99
N SER A 150 16.41 22.93 -8.08
CA SER A 150 16.40 24.05 -7.13
C SER A 150 15.84 23.67 -5.75
N ALA A 151 14.96 22.67 -5.68
CA ALA A 151 14.46 22.10 -4.41
C ALA A 151 15.37 20.98 -3.84
N LEU A 152 16.20 20.35 -4.67
CA LEU A 152 17.04 19.20 -4.36
C LEU A 152 18.51 19.46 -4.74
N ASP A 153 19.01 20.67 -4.46
CA ASP A 153 20.40 21.04 -4.74
C ASP A 153 21.37 19.91 -4.35
N THR A 154 22.05 19.35 -5.33
CA THR A 154 23.22 18.46 -5.31
C THR A 154 23.10 17.01 -5.82
N ASN A 155 24.18 16.59 -6.45
CA ASN A 155 24.68 15.28 -6.92
C ASN A 155 24.03 13.99 -6.38
N GLY A 156 23.34 13.28 -7.23
CA GLY A 156 22.96 11.84 -7.25
C GLY A 156 22.56 11.16 -5.93
N ILE A 157 23.49 10.83 -5.07
CA ILE A 157 23.26 10.08 -3.82
C ILE A 157 22.69 10.97 -2.71
N ARG A 158 23.10 12.23 -2.66
CA ARG A 158 22.57 13.21 -1.68
C ARG A 158 21.09 13.50 -1.95
N SER A 159 20.64 13.50 -3.21
CA SER A 159 19.23 13.72 -3.56
C SER A 159 18.32 12.58 -3.09
N GLY A 160 18.78 11.33 -3.16
CA GLY A 160 18.01 10.17 -2.65
C GLY A 160 17.81 10.22 -1.13
N LEU A 161 18.84 10.62 -0.40
CA LEU A 161 18.78 10.74 1.07
C LEU A 161 17.87 11.90 1.52
N GLN A 162 17.91 13.02 0.80
CA GLN A 162 17.00 14.16 1.03
C GLN A 162 15.55 13.78 0.74
N LEU A 163 15.30 13.01 -0.31
CA LEU A 163 13.97 12.49 -0.63
C LEU A 163 13.42 11.61 0.51
N VAL A 164 14.22 10.65 1.00
CA VAL A 164 13.82 9.80 2.12
C VAL A 164 13.53 10.64 3.37
N LYS A 165 14.39 11.60 3.69
CA LYS A 165 14.17 12.53 4.82
C LYS A 165 12.87 13.31 4.68
N SER A 166 12.54 13.78 3.48
CA SER A 166 11.32 14.56 3.28
C SER A 166 10.07 13.66 3.29
N ILE A 167 10.15 12.41 2.83
CA ILE A 167 9.06 11.42 2.99
C ILE A 167 8.79 11.21 4.49
N ILE A 168 9.82 10.94 5.28
CA ILE A 168 9.70 10.73 6.73
C ILE A 168 9.11 11.97 7.41
N ALA A 169 9.60 13.17 7.06
CA ALA A 169 9.12 14.42 7.66
C ALA A 169 7.64 14.67 7.36
N VAL A 170 7.19 14.45 6.12
CA VAL A 170 5.78 14.58 5.72
C VAL A 170 4.92 13.55 6.43
N THR A 171 5.36 12.29 6.50
CA THR A 171 4.66 11.22 7.21
C THR A 171 4.47 11.58 8.69
N MET A 172 5.56 11.95 9.38
CA MET A 172 5.50 12.37 10.79
C MET A 172 4.57 13.57 11.01
N LEU A 173 4.56 14.53 10.08
CA LEU A 173 3.67 15.69 10.17
C LEU A 173 2.19 15.27 10.15
N PHE A 174 1.79 14.42 9.20
CA PHE A 174 0.41 13.96 9.10
C PHE A 174 0.04 13.04 10.28
N GLU A 175 0.92 12.13 10.68
CA GLU A 175 0.68 11.23 11.81
C GLU A 175 0.52 12.02 13.11
N LEU A 176 1.40 12.97 13.42
CA LEU A 176 1.27 13.82 14.60
C LEU A 176 0.00 14.69 14.57
N THR A 177 -0.34 15.23 13.39
CA THR A 177 -1.60 15.99 13.24
C THR A 177 -2.80 15.10 13.57
N GLY A 178 -2.80 13.85 13.08
CA GLY A 178 -3.84 12.87 13.40
C GLY A 178 -3.90 12.53 14.90
N VAL A 179 -2.75 12.34 15.56
CA VAL A 179 -2.69 12.10 17.02
C VAL A 179 -3.35 13.23 17.78
N PHE A 180 -2.95 14.48 17.51
CA PHE A 180 -3.51 15.64 18.21
C PHE A 180 -5.00 15.84 17.91
N ALA A 181 -5.48 15.47 16.73
CA ALA A 181 -6.89 15.59 16.38
C ALA A 181 -7.76 14.48 16.98
N LEU A 182 -7.26 13.24 17.10
CA LEU A 182 -8.00 12.09 17.66
C LEU A 182 -8.01 12.10 19.19
N MET A 183 -6.92 12.54 19.84
CA MET A 183 -6.74 12.49 21.28
C MET A 183 -7.88 13.15 22.07
N PRO A 184 -8.39 14.36 21.75
CA PRO A 184 -9.50 14.98 22.47
C PRO A 184 -10.81 14.18 22.36
N ILE A 185 -11.00 13.44 21.27
CA ILE A 185 -12.20 12.64 21.04
C ILE A 185 -12.14 11.35 21.86
N PHE A 186 -10.99 10.68 21.84
CA PHE A 186 -10.82 9.43 22.59
C PHE A 186 -10.76 9.68 24.11
N SER A 187 -10.20 10.80 24.56
CA SER A 187 -10.15 11.16 25.99
C SER A 187 -11.52 11.37 26.64
N GLN A 188 -12.60 11.51 25.85
CA GLN A 188 -13.96 11.55 26.36
C GLN A 188 -14.48 10.19 26.85
N LYS A 189 -13.89 9.08 26.36
CA LYS A 189 -14.37 7.73 26.65
C LYS A 189 -13.37 6.87 27.44
N MET A 190 -12.11 7.29 27.53
CA MET A 190 -11.03 6.52 28.17
C MET A 190 -10.04 7.42 28.90
N SER A 191 -9.12 6.81 29.68
CA SER A 191 -8.09 7.55 30.41
C SER A 191 -7.15 8.30 29.46
N PHE A 192 -6.50 9.37 29.95
CA PHE A 192 -5.59 10.18 29.14
C PHE A 192 -4.45 9.35 28.51
N THR A 193 -3.81 8.48 29.31
CA THR A 193 -2.70 7.62 28.85
C THR A 193 -3.13 6.66 27.75
N GLU A 194 -4.29 6.04 27.91
CA GLU A 194 -4.88 5.14 26.94
C GLU A 194 -5.28 5.89 25.66
N SER A 195 -5.89 7.07 25.80
CA SER A 195 -6.26 7.94 24.69
C SER A 195 -5.05 8.35 23.85
N VAL A 196 -3.91 8.68 24.49
CA VAL A 196 -2.66 9.00 23.76
C VAL A 196 -2.20 7.81 22.95
N TRP A 197 -2.15 6.61 23.55
CA TRP A 197 -1.69 5.41 22.81
C TRP A 197 -2.63 5.02 21.68
N GLN A 198 -3.95 5.04 21.94
CA GLN A 198 -4.97 4.78 20.92
C GLN A 198 -4.85 5.77 19.74
N SER A 199 -4.63 7.06 20.04
CA SER A 199 -4.48 8.09 19.01
C SER A 199 -3.22 7.88 18.17
N ILE A 200 -2.09 7.52 18.79
CA ILE A 200 -0.84 7.20 18.08
C ILE A 200 -1.05 5.99 17.18
N PHE A 201 -1.59 4.90 17.75
CA PHE A 201 -1.81 3.66 17.00
C PHE A 201 -2.71 3.86 15.79
N HIS A 202 -3.88 4.49 15.98
CA HIS A 202 -4.84 4.70 14.90
C HIS A 202 -4.35 5.72 13.88
N SER A 203 -3.65 6.78 14.29
CA SER A 203 -3.10 7.77 13.36
C SER A 203 -2.03 7.17 12.44
N VAL A 204 -1.08 6.41 13.01
CA VAL A 204 -0.04 5.70 12.23
C VAL A 204 -0.67 4.69 11.27
N ASN A 205 -1.61 3.88 11.76
CA ASN A 205 -2.29 2.89 10.93
C ASN A 205 -3.14 3.54 9.82
N ALA A 206 -3.79 4.67 10.10
CA ALA A 206 -4.60 5.38 9.11
C ALA A 206 -3.75 6.01 8.01
N PHE A 207 -2.66 6.72 8.34
CA PHE A 207 -1.80 7.32 7.34
C PHE A 207 -1.08 6.27 6.48
N ASN A 208 -0.65 5.17 7.10
CA ASN A 208 -0.03 4.06 6.36
C ASN A 208 -1.05 3.18 5.62
N ASN A 209 -2.36 3.41 5.78
CA ASN A 209 -3.43 2.60 5.19
C ASN A 209 -3.38 1.13 5.66
N ALA A 210 -3.15 0.88 6.95
CA ALA A 210 -2.92 -0.45 7.49
C ALA A 210 -4.16 -1.11 8.12
N GLY A 211 -5.18 -0.35 8.53
CA GLY A 211 -6.47 -0.86 8.97
C GLY A 211 -6.52 -1.57 10.32
N PHE A 212 -5.40 -1.73 11.03
CA PHE A 212 -5.43 -2.31 12.37
C PHE A 212 -6.07 -1.36 13.37
N SER A 213 -6.89 -1.92 14.24
CA SER A 213 -7.49 -1.21 15.36
C SER A 213 -7.21 -1.93 16.66
N LEU A 214 -7.10 -1.18 17.76
CA LEU A 214 -7.05 -1.73 19.12
C LEU A 214 -8.44 -1.88 19.73
N PHE A 215 -9.48 -1.37 19.06
CA PHE A 215 -10.87 -1.62 19.45
C PHE A 215 -11.33 -2.96 18.90
N THR A 216 -12.06 -3.72 19.72
CA THR A 216 -12.58 -5.07 19.36
C THR A 216 -13.49 -5.02 18.13
N ASP A 217 -14.28 -3.97 18.00
CA ASP A 217 -15.22 -3.70 16.92
C ASP A 217 -14.68 -2.75 15.84
N ASN A 218 -13.36 -2.60 15.77
CA ASN A 218 -12.69 -1.62 14.91
C ASN A 218 -13.19 -0.19 15.22
N LEU A 219 -13.78 0.53 14.28
CA LEU A 219 -14.35 1.87 14.50
C LEU A 219 -15.88 1.89 14.54
N MET A 220 -16.55 0.72 14.63
CA MET A 220 -18.03 0.66 14.65
C MET A 220 -18.62 1.38 15.86
N GLY A 221 -17.93 1.35 17.03
CA GLY A 221 -18.32 2.13 18.21
C GLY A 221 -18.24 3.64 18.05
N TYR A 222 -17.68 4.15 16.94
CA TYR A 222 -17.55 5.57 16.61
C TYR A 222 -18.34 5.96 15.34
N VAL A 223 -19.29 5.14 14.88
CA VAL A 223 -20.12 5.43 13.70
C VAL A 223 -20.89 6.76 13.86
N ASN A 224 -21.33 7.07 15.07
CA ASN A 224 -22.02 8.33 15.41
C ASN A 224 -21.05 9.51 15.71
N SER A 225 -19.77 9.35 15.41
CA SER A 225 -18.76 10.39 15.57
C SER A 225 -18.17 10.79 14.21
N PRO A 226 -18.81 11.72 13.48
CA PRO A 226 -18.34 12.13 12.15
C PRO A 226 -16.91 12.63 12.16
N MET A 227 -16.45 13.26 13.26
CA MET A 227 -15.09 13.77 13.40
C MET A 227 -14.04 12.66 13.33
N VAL A 228 -14.26 11.49 13.97
CA VAL A 228 -13.35 10.34 13.87
C VAL A 228 -13.24 9.87 12.43
N SER A 229 -14.39 9.70 11.76
CA SER A 229 -14.44 9.30 10.35
C SER A 229 -13.72 10.30 9.44
N ILE A 230 -13.92 11.61 9.63
CA ILE A 230 -13.27 12.65 8.82
C ILE A 230 -11.77 12.68 9.05
N ILE A 231 -11.29 12.60 10.31
CA ILE A 231 -9.86 12.64 10.62
C ILE A 231 -9.16 11.41 10.04
N ILE A 232 -9.66 10.21 10.37
CA ILE A 232 -9.07 8.96 9.90
C ILE A 232 -9.17 8.85 8.36
N GLY A 233 -10.34 9.17 7.77
CA GLY A 233 -10.53 9.16 6.34
C GLY A 233 -9.60 10.15 5.60
N SER A 234 -9.35 11.32 6.17
CA SER A 234 -8.39 12.28 5.61
C SER A 234 -6.96 11.74 5.64
N LEU A 235 -6.52 11.13 6.76
CA LEU A 235 -5.20 10.50 6.86
C LEU A 235 -5.04 9.39 5.81
N ILE A 236 -6.05 8.55 5.61
CA ILE A 236 -6.08 7.50 4.59
C ILE A 236 -5.91 8.07 3.18
N VAL A 237 -6.66 9.12 2.85
CA VAL A 237 -6.58 9.77 1.53
C VAL A 237 -5.18 10.35 1.30
N PHE A 238 -4.62 11.07 2.27
CA PHE A 238 -3.28 11.64 2.15
C PHE A 238 -2.19 10.57 2.07
N GLY A 239 -2.27 9.50 2.85
CA GLY A 239 -1.35 8.36 2.76
C GLY A 239 -1.41 7.65 1.40
N GLY A 240 -2.64 7.45 0.88
CA GLY A 240 -2.90 6.72 -0.37
C GLY A 240 -2.64 7.52 -1.65
N ILE A 241 -2.65 8.86 -1.63
CA ILE A 241 -2.53 9.69 -2.84
C ILE A 241 -1.12 9.71 -3.43
N GLY A 242 -0.11 9.40 -2.61
CA GLY A 242 1.30 9.34 -3.01
C GLY A 242 2.10 10.59 -2.68
N TYR A 243 3.34 10.34 -2.23
CA TYR A 243 4.27 11.41 -1.79
C TYR A 243 4.51 12.47 -2.86
N GLN A 244 4.68 12.07 -4.14
CA GLN A 244 4.92 13.01 -5.24
C GLN A 244 3.76 14.00 -5.40
N VAL A 245 2.51 13.53 -5.27
CA VAL A 245 1.30 14.36 -5.37
C VAL A 245 1.25 15.36 -4.20
N ILE A 246 1.56 14.89 -2.98
CA ILE A 246 1.61 15.76 -1.80
C ILE A 246 2.67 16.86 -1.99
N LEU A 247 3.86 16.49 -2.46
CA LEU A 247 4.95 17.43 -2.68
C LEU A 247 4.60 18.50 -3.74
N GLU A 248 4.03 18.07 -4.88
CA GLU A 248 3.60 19.01 -5.93
C GLU A 248 2.50 19.95 -5.44
N GLY A 249 1.54 19.42 -4.65
CA GLY A 249 0.50 20.20 -4.00
C GLY A 249 1.07 21.22 -3.00
N TYR A 250 2.04 20.82 -2.18
CA TYR A 250 2.74 21.71 -1.24
C TYR A 250 3.49 22.82 -1.98
N LEU A 251 4.23 22.48 -3.02
CA LEU A 251 4.95 23.47 -3.82
C LEU A 251 4.00 24.49 -4.48
N TRP A 252 2.87 24.02 -5.00
CA TRP A 252 1.84 24.89 -5.58
C TRP A 252 1.23 25.82 -4.52
N LEU A 253 0.91 25.33 -3.33
CA LEU A 253 0.43 26.17 -2.23
C LEU A 253 1.46 27.22 -1.85
N ARG A 254 2.72 26.82 -1.69
CA ARG A 254 3.83 27.71 -1.33
C ARG A 254 3.99 28.83 -2.34
N THR A 255 3.99 28.56 -3.65
CA THR A 255 4.10 29.59 -4.70
C THR A 255 2.90 30.51 -4.75
N LYS A 256 1.68 30.00 -4.48
CA LYS A 256 0.47 30.81 -4.42
C LYS A 256 0.50 31.85 -3.29
N PHE A 257 1.13 31.51 -2.16
CA PHE A 257 1.28 32.39 -1.00
C PHE A 257 2.60 33.19 -1.00
N SER A 258 3.55 32.83 -1.86
CA SER A 258 4.80 33.58 -2.07
C SER A 258 4.56 34.72 -3.08
N ARG A 259 5.35 35.81 -2.97
CA ARG A 259 5.36 36.91 -3.96
C ARG A 259 5.96 36.50 -5.30
N ASP A 260 6.71 35.40 -5.36
CA ASP A 260 7.28 34.85 -6.60
C ASP A 260 6.21 34.12 -7.39
N ARG A 261 5.82 34.68 -8.54
CA ARG A 261 4.81 34.10 -9.45
C ARG A 261 5.43 33.05 -10.40
N ASP A 262 6.13 32.08 -9.87
CA ASP A 262 6.57 30.95 -10.69
C ASP A 262 5.39 30.05 -11.03
N TYR A 263 5.11 29.87 -12.32
CA TYR A 263 4.08 28.97 -12.81
C TYR A 263 4.50 27.51 -12.57
N ILE A 264 3.90 26.84 -11.59
CA ILE A 264 4.06 25.40 -11.41
C ILE A 264 3.02 24.68 -12.29
N SER A 265 3.50 23.93 -13.29
CA SER A 265 2.66 23.00 -14.04
C SER A 265 2.60 21.65 -13.31
N PHE A 266 1.41 21.17 -13.00
CA PHE A 266 1.22 19.85 -12.40
C PHE A 266 1.65 18.73 -13.35
N SER A 267 2.27 17.68 -12.80
CA SER A 267 2.62 16.50 -13.57
C SER A 267 1.36 15.72 -14.01
N LEU A 268 1.48 14.94 -15.09
CA LEU A 268 0.40 14.03 -15.51
C LEU A 268 0.00 13.08 -14.38
N THR A 269 0.97 12.61 -13.59
CA THR A 269 0.75 11.75 -12.44
C THR A 269 -0.12 12.44 -11.38
N PHE A 270 0.16 13.71 -11.07
CA PHE A 270 -0.64 14.51 -10.15
C PHE A 270 -2.10 14.62 -10.62
N CYS A 271 -2.31 15.04 -11.88
CA CYS A 271 -3.65 15.22 -12.43
C CYS A 271 -4.45 13.91 -12.45
N VAL A 272 -3.82 12.81 -12.90
CA VAL A 272 -4.47 11.50 -12.98
C VAL A 272 -4.75 10.93 -11.58
N ALA A 273 -3.79 10.96 -10.67
CA ALA A 273 -3.96 10.43 -9.32
C ALA A 273 -5.07 11.17 -8.56
N THR A 274 -5.03 12.51 -8.58
CA THR A 274 -6.01 13.33 -7.86
C THR A 274 -7.41 13.19 -8.43
N SER A 275 -7.57 13.35 -9.76
CA SER A 275 -8.89 13.25 -10.39
C SER A 275 -9.51 11.86 -10.27
N THR A 276 -8.72 10.79 -10.43
CA THR A 276 -9.21 9.42 -10.28
C THR A 276 -9.58 9.12 -8.82
N THR A 277 -8.78 9.60 -7.87
CA THR A 277 -9.08 9.46 -6.44
C THR A 277 -10.41 10.12 -6.08
N ILE A 278 -10.62 11.38 -6.49
CA ILE A 278 -11.86 12.11 -6.22
C ILE A 278 -13.04 11.42 -6.89
N ALA A 279 -12.90 11.02 -8.16
CA ALA A 279 -13.97 10.33 -8.89
C ALA A 279 -14.38 9.01 -8.20
N LEU A 280 -13.43 8.19 -7.76
CA LEU A 280 -13.71 6.92 -7.08
C LEU A 280 -14.35 7.15 -5.71
N ILE A 281 -13.91 8.17 -4.94
CA ILE A 281 -14.51 8.48 -3.64
C ILE A 281 -15.96 8.94 -3.84
N LEU A 282 -16.24 9.84 -4.77
CA LEU A 282 -17.59 10.32 -5.05
C LEU A 282 -18.49 9.18 -5.55
N PHE A 283 -18.00 8.38 -6.50
CA PHE A 283 -18.72 7.22 -7.00
C PHE A 283 -19.07 6.25 -5.86
N GLY A 284 -18.09 5.84 -5.06
CA GLY A 284 -18.33 4.92 -3.94
C GLY A 284 -19.26 5.50 -2.88
N THR A 285 -19.12 6.80 -2.53
CA THR A 285 -20.01 7.46 -1.57
C THR A 285 -21.45 7.41 -2.02
N ILE A 286 -21.72 7.77 -3.28
CA ILE A 286 -23.08 7.77 -3.84
C ILE A 286 -23.65 6.35 -3.82
N PHE A 287 -22.87 5.35 -4.30
CA PHE A 287 -23.33 3.97 -4.36
C PHE A 287 -23.56 3.35 -2.98
N PHE A 288 -22.64 3.53 -2.01
CA PHE A 288 -22.84 3.01 -0.66
C PHE A 288 -24.03 3.67 0.03
N TRP A 289 -24.23 4.95 -0.17
CA TRP A 289 -25.41 5.61 0.37
C TRP A 289 -26.69 5.00 -0.25
N PHE A 290 -26.77 4.82 -1.57
CA PHE A 290 -27.93 4.23 -2.24
C PHE A 290 -28.19 2.78 -1.85
N THR A 291 -27.15 1.98 -1.63
CA THR A 291 -27.33 0.55 -1.33
C THR A 291 -27.62 0.29 0.13
N GLU A 292 -27.13 1.15 1.04
CA GLU A 292 -27.19 0.92 2.47
C GLU A 292 -28.12 1.90 3.22
N PHE A 293 -28.70 2.93 2.57
CA PHE A 293 -29.52 3.93 3.26
C PHE A 293 -30.77 3.34 3.95
N SER A 294 -31.34 2.27 3.42
CA SER A 294 -32.48 1.57 3.99
C SER A 294 -32.12 0.33 4.81
N ASN A 295 -30.83 -0.06 4.82
CA ASN A 295 -30.35 -1.22 5.57
C ASN A 295 -30.20 -0.87 7.06
N SER A 296 -31.14 -1.35 7.88
CA SER A 296 -31.17 -1.09 9.33
C SER A 296 -29.98 -1.70 10.10
N GLU A 297 -29.24 -2.65 9.51
CA GLU A 297 -28.07 -3.29 10.13
C GLU A 297 -26.77 -2.49 9.88
N THR A 298 -26.80 -1.53 8.92
CA THR A 298 -25.65 -0.70 8.57
C THR A 298 -25.94 0.79 8.73
N LEU A 299 -26.34 1.50 7.67
CA LEU A 299 -26.53 2.96 7.69
C LEU A 299 -27.97 3.39 8.02
N GLY A 300 -28.97 2.54 7.81
CA GLY A 300 -30.38 2.96 7.81
C GLY A 300 -30.93 3.51 9.13
N LYS A 301 -30.27 3.21 10.27
CA LYS A 301 -30.67 3.75 11.60
C LYS A 301 -30.03 5.10 11.92
N LEU A 302 -29.06 5.54 11.13
CA LEU A 302 -28.29 6.75 11.39
C LEU A 302 -29.05 8.01 10.91
N PRO A 303 -28.79 9.18 11.50
CA PRO A 303 -29.21 10.46 10.93
C PRO A 303 -28.63 10.65 9.52
N LEU A 304 -29.31 11.40 8.64
CA LEU A 304 -28.91 11.59 7.26
C LEU A 304 -27.45 12.07 7.10
N PHE A 305 -26.99 12.97 7.94
CA PHE A 305 -25.61 13.46 7.91
C PHE A 305 -24.62 12.31 8.19
N ASP A 306 -24.88 11.52 9.23
CA ASP A 306 -24.03 10.39 9.62
C ASP A 306 -24.06 9.26 8.58
N GLN A 307 -25.21 9.07 7.91
CA GLN A 307 -25.31 8.15 6.76
C GLN A 307 -24.37 8.56 5.63
N ILE A 308 -24.36 9.85 5.26
CA ILE A 308 -23.51 10.38 4.18
C ILE A 308 -22.02 10.27 4.59
N VAL A 309 -21.67 10.63 5.82
CA VAL A 309 -20.30 10.50 6.33
C VAL A 309 -19.88 9.04 6.42
N GLY A 310 -20.76 8.13 6.85
CA GLY A 310 -20.50 6.69 6.89
C GLY A 310 -20.30 6.11 5.49
N ALA A 311 -21.12 6.48 4.51
CA ALA A 311 -20.97 6.08 3.12
C ALA A 311 -19.67 6.63 2.50
N TRP A 312 -19.32 7.88 2.80
CA TRP A 312 -18.04 8.48 2.41
C TRP A 312 -16.87 7.73 3.02
N PHE A 313 -16.93 7.44 4.32
CA PHE A 313 -15.87 6.69 4.99
C PHE A 313 -15.72 5.28 4.42
N GLN A 314 -16.82 4.57 4.15
CA GLN A 314 -16.80 3.27 3.48
C GLN A 314 -16.15 3.37 2.09
N SER A 315 -16.45 4.41 1.32
CA SER A 315 -15.80 4.64 0.03
C SER A 315 -14.30 4.90 0.14
N VAL A 316 -13.87 5.64 1.16
CA VAL A 316 -12.45 5.91 1.43
C VAL A 316 -11.74 4.65 1.88
N THR A 317 -12.32 3.88 2.80
CA THR A 317 -11.67 2.71 3.41
C THR A 317 -11.50 1.55 2.44
N THR A 318 -12.41 1.38 1.47
CA THR A 318 -12.26 0.36 0.40
C THR A 318 -10.99 0.54 -0.42
N ARG A 319 -10.37 1.73 -0.38
CA ARG A 319 -9.15 2.05 -1.11
C ARG A 319 -7.90 1.82 -0.26
N THR A 320 -7.75 0.57 0.17
CA THR A 320 -6.58 0.04 0.90
C THR A 320 -6.41 0.52 2.33
N ALA A 321 -7.49 0.79 3.07
CA ALA A 321 -7.36 1.31 4.43
C ALA A 321 -7.79 0.37 5.56
N GLY A 322 -8.84 -0.43 5.34
CA GLY A 322 -9.23 -1.52 6.23
C GLY A 322 -9.98 -1.15 7.52
N PHE A 323 -10.14 0.13 7.81
CA PHE A 323 -10.99 0.56 8.93
C PHE A 323 -12.47 0.44 8.57
N ASN A 324 -13.29 -0.04 9.47
CA ASN A 324 -14.73 -0.13 9.27
C ASN A 324 -15.51 0.55 10.39
N THR A 325 -16.46 1.40 9.99
CA THR A 325 -17.45 2.01 10.87
C THR A 325 -18.79 1.30 10.81
N ILE A 326 -18.98 0.43 9.82
CA ILE A 326 -20.15 -0.45 9.63
C ILE A 326 -19.69 -1.89 9.52
N ASP A 327 -20.57 -2.82 9.87
CA ASP A 327 -20.29 -4.26 9.76
C ASP A 327 -20.40 -4.71 8.30
N ASN A 328 -19.26 -5.03 7.67
CA ASN A 328 -19.22 -5.47 6.28
C ASN A 328 -19.96 -6.81 6.06
N GLY A 329 -20.06 -7.66 7.09
CA GLY A 329 -20.81 -8.92 7.02
C GLY A 329 -22.32 -8.73 6.95
N LYS A 330 -22.82 -7.54 7.33
CA LYS A 330 -24.23 -7.19 7.32
C LYS A 330 -24.63 -6.25 6.17
N MET A 331 -23.69 -5.93 5.30
CA MET A 331 -23.98 -5.15 4.10
C MET A 331 -24.90 -5.92 3.13
N THR A 332 -25.62 -5.17 2.32
CA THR A 332 -26.36 -5.75 1.21
C THR A 332 -25.42 -6.46 0.23
N VAL A 333 -25.91 -7.49 -0.47
CA VAL A 333 -25.13 -8.20 -1.49
C VAL A 333 -24.57 -7.25 -2.55
N THR A 334 -25.36 -6.24 -2.93
CA THR A 334 -24.94 -5.17 -3.86
C THR A 334 -23.82 -4.33 -3.25
N GLY A 335 -23.93 -3.96 -1.97
CA GLY A 335 -22.88 -3.25 -1.24
C GLY A 335 -21.58 -4.03 -1.18
N ILE A 336 -21.64 -5.34 -0.88
CA ILE A 336 -20.47 -6.24 -0.89
C ILE A 336 -19.84 -6.30 -2.28
N PHE A 337 -20.63 -6.44 -3.34
CA PHE A 337 -20.12 -6.51 -4.72
C PHE A 337 -19.40 -5.22 -5.13
N ILE A 338 -19.97 -4.05 -4.81
CA ILE A 338 -19.35 -2.75 -5.06
C ILE A 338 -18.07 -2.59 -4.24
N THR A 339 -18.08 -3.06 -2.99
CA THR A 339 -16.88 -3.06 -2.14
C THR A 339 -15.76 -3.86 -2.82
N ILE A 340 -16.04 -5.07 -3.30
CA ILE A 340 -15.09 -5.92 -4.04
C ILE A 340 -14.52 -5.16 -5.25
N ALA A 341 -15.37 -4.52 -6.05
CA ALA A 341 -14.95 -3.78 -7.25
C ALA A 341 -14.04 -2.58 -6.90
N LEU A 342 -14.37 -1.83 -5.83
CA LEU A 342 -13.56 -0.70 -5.39
C LEU A 342 -12.25 -1.14 -4.74
N MET A 343 -12.24 -2.23 -3.97
CA MET A 343 -11.03 -2.79 -3.35
C MET A 343 -9.99 -3.23 -4.39
N PHE A 344 -10.43 -3.63 -5.59
CA PHE A 344 -9.54 -4.02 -6.67
C PHE A 344 -8.70 -2.82 -7.19
N ILE A 345 -9.23 -1.58 -7.06
CA ILE A 345 -8.53 -0.34 -7.42
C ILE A 345 -7.95 0.29 -6.18
N GLY A 346 -6.67 0.06 -5.94
CA GLY A 346 -5.96 0.51 -4.74
C GLY A 346 -5.50 1.97 -4.78
N ALA A 347 -4.38 2.23 -4.10
CA ALA A 347 -3.81 3.57 -3.95
C ALA A 347 -3.09 4.08 -5.20
N SER A 348 -2.69 5.36 -5.18
CA SER A 348 -1.90 5.98 -6.25
C SER A 348 -0.43 5.55 -6.19
N PRO A 349 0.34 5.68 -7.29
CA PRO A 349 1.77 5.40 -7.28
C PRO A 349 2.51 6.27 -6.25
N GLY A 350 3.43 5.65 -5.50
CA GLY A 350 4.16 6.33 -4.43
C GLY A 350 3.35 6.55 -3.14
N GLY A 351 2.12 6.04 -3.05
CA GLY A 351 1.32 5.99 -1.82
C GLY A 351 1.59 4.74 -1.00
N THR A 352 1.02 4.67 0.19
CA THR A 352 1.20 3.59 1.17
C THR A 352 0.43 2.31 0.83
N GLY A 353 -0.68 2.39 0.10
CA GLY A 353 -1.53 1.24 -0.22
C GLY A 353 -1.04 0.37 -1.38
N GLY A 354 -1.51 -0.88 -1.45
CA GLY A 354 -1.19 -1.84 -2.51
C GLY A 354 -2.19 -1.88 -3.67
N GLY A 355 -2.47 -3.05 -4.21
CA GLY A 355 -3.43 -3.26 -5.30
C GLY A 355 -3.08 -2.60 -6.62
N ILE A 356 -4.03 -2.59 -7.56
CA ILE A 356 -3.89 -1.91 -8.86
C ILE A 356 -3.90 -0.41 -8.65
N LYS A 357 -2.87 0.29 -9.15
CA LYS A 357 -2.73 1.74 -8.95
C LYS A 357 -3.80 2.55 -9.71
N THR A 358 -4.23 3.67 -9.13
CA THR A 358 -5.20 4.58 -9.75
C THR A 358 -4.81 5.00 -11.17
N THR A 359 -3.51 5.21 -11.43
CA THR A 359 -2.99 5.53 -12.76
C THR A 359 -3.18 4.38 -13.75
N THR A 360 -2.97 3.13 -13.30
CA THR A 360 -3.22 1.93 -14.12
C THR A 360 -4.70 1.81 -14.48
N ALA A 361 -5.59 1.94 -13.49
CA ALA A 361 -7.03 1.91 -13.70
C ALA A 361 -7.48 3.02 -14.69
N ARG A 362 -6.95 4.23 -14.56
CA ARG A 362 -7.26 5.35 -15.45
C ARG A 362 -6.77 5.12 -16.89
N ILE A 363 -5.56 4.56 -17.05
CA ILE A 363 -5.04 4.20 -18.39
C ILE A 363 -5.95 3.17 -19.05
N LEU A 364 -6.34 2.11 -18.33
CA LEU A 364 -7.24 1.07 -18.86
C LEU A 364 -8.61 1.63 -19.24
N ALA A 365 -9.22 2.43 -18.39
CA ALA A 365 -10.49 3.08 -18.68
C ALA A 365 -10.38 3.99 -19.91
N SER A 366 -9.27 4.73 -20.05
CA SER A 366 -9.05 5.59 -21.21
C SER A 366 -8.75 4.79 -22.49
N CYS A 367 -8.09 3.63 -22.36
CA CYS A 367 -7.84 2.69 -23.45
C CYS A 367 -9.18 2.15 -24.00
N THR A 368 -10.04 1.68 -23.10
CA THR A 368 -11.38 1.22 -23.48
C THR A 368 -12.18 2.33 -24.15
N GLY A 369 -12.15 3.55 -23.58
CA GLY A 369 -12.85 4.70 -24.19
C GLY A 369 -12.30 5.11 -25.55
N ALA A 370 -10.97 5.02 -25.78
CA ALA A 370 -10.36 5.30 -27.07
C ALA A 370 -10.73 4.22 -28.09
N ALA A 371 -10.69 2.93 -27.72
CA ALA A 371 -11.09 1.82 -28.56
C ALA A 371 -12.55 1.92 -29.02
N LEU A 372 -13.47 2.25 -28.09
CA LEU A 372 -14.90 2.47 -28.43
C LEU A 372 -15.13 3.68 -29.35
N GLN A 373 -14.20 4.64 -29.38
CA GLN A 373 -14.25 5.82 -30.25
C GLN A 373 -13.45 5.65 -31.55
N GLY A 374 -12.86 4.47 -31.79
CA GLY A 374 -12.01 4.21 -32.97
C GLY A 374 -10.73 5.06 -33.01
N ARG A 375 -10.19 5.44 -31.87
CA ARG A 375 -8.96 6.25 -31.77
C ARG A 375 -7.75 5.37 -31.54
N ASP A 376 -6.71 5.57 -32.34
CA ASP A 376 -5.44 4.81 -32.23
C ASP A 376 -4.55 5.33 -31.07
N GLN A 377 -4.82 6.50 -30.54
CA GLN A 377 -3.98 7.15 -29.54
C GLN A 377 -4.76 7.47 -28.27
N ILE A 378 -4.14 7.21 -27.13
CA ILE A 378 -4.70 7.53 -25.82
C ILE A 378 -4.09 8.84 -25.34
N ASN A 379 -4.93 9.86 -25.21
CA ASN A 379 -4.55 11.18 -24.72
C ASN A 379 -5.17 11.45 -23.33
N LEU A 380 -4.34 11.77 -22.35
CA LEU A 380 -4.76 12.19 -21.01
C LEU A 380 -4.23 13.61 -20.74
N TYR A 381 -5.10 14.54 -20.41
CA TYR A 381 -4.72 15.94 -20.12
C TYR A 381 -3.85 16.57 -21.20
N LYS A 382 -4.20 16.37 -22.48
CA LYS A 382 -3.46 16.84 -23.66
C LYS A 382 -2.05 16.24 -23.83
N LEU A 383 -1.74 15.16 -23.12
CA LEU A 383 -0.50 14.40 -23.23
C LEU A 383 -0.78 12.98 -23.73
N GLN A 384 -0.01 12.52 -24.70
CA GLN A 384 -0.12 11.14 -25.23
C GLN A 384 0.50 10.13 -24.28
N VAL A 385 -0.21 9.03 -24.02
CA VAL A 385 0.28 7.90 -23.22
C VAL A 385 1.10 6.97 -24.12
N PRO A 386 2.37 6.67 -23.80
CA PRO A 386 3.19 5.73 -24.59
C PRO A 386 2.62 4.31 -24.59
N ASN A 387 2.64 3.62 -25.74
CA ASN A 387 2.14 2.25 -25.89
C ASN A 387 2.76 1.25 -24.89
N GLY A 388 4.03 1.41 -24.55
CA GLY A 388 4.69 0.57 -23.55
C GLY A 388 4.10 0.68 -22.14
N LEU A 389 3.48 1.82 -21.77
CA LEU A 389 2.75 1.96 -20.51
C LEU A 389 1.39 1.27 -20.56
N ILE A 390 0.74 1.27 -21.73
CA ILE A 390 -0.54 0.58 -21.93
C ILE A 390 -0.34 -0.93 -21.78
N LEU A 391 0.67 -1.52 -22.43
CA LEU A 391 1.00 -2.94 -22.28
C LEU A 391 1.31 -3.31 -20.81
N LYS A 392 2.04 -2.47 -20.10
CA LYS A 392 2.29 -2.68 -18.67
C LYS A 392 1.00 -2.60 -17.85
N ALA A 393 0.10 -1.67 -18.15
CA ALA A 393 -1.18 -1.54 -17.45
C ALA A 393 -2.07 -2.78 -17.68
N VAL A 394 -2.14 -3.28 -18.91
CA VAL A 394 -2.85 -4.53 -19.23
C VAL A 394 -2.22 -5.73 -18.50
N GLY A 395 -0.89 -5.85 -18.52
CA GLY A 395 -0.20 -6.93 -17.82
C GLY A 395 -0.45 -6.92 -16.31
N VAL A 396 -0.48 -5.72 -15.68
CA VAL A 396 -0.87 -5.58 -14.26
C VAL A 396 -2.30 -6.05 -14.05
N ALA A 397 -3.25 -5.60 -14.86
CA ALA A 397 -4.67 -5.92 -14.68
C ALA A 397 -4.93 -7.43 -14.82
N VAL A 398 -4.40 -8.05 -15.89
CA VAL A 398 -4.56 -9.49 -16.14
C VAL A 398 -3.90 -10.31 -15.03
N GLY A 399 -2.66 -9.97 -14.65
CA GLY A 399 -1.95 -10.67 -13.58
C GLY A 399 -2.62 -10.51 -12.20
N SER A 400 -3.21 -9.34 -11.93
CA SER A 400 -3.96 -9.09 -10.71
C SER A 400 -5.25 -9.90 -10.64
N LEU A 401 -6.01 -9.91 -11.74
CA LEU A 401 -7.24 -10.71 -11.85
C LEU A 401 -6.93 -12.20 -11.70
N PHE A 402 -5.89 -12.69 -12.37
CA PHE A 402 -5.44 -14.07 -12.25
C PHE A 402 -5.08 -14.43 -10.81
N THR A 403 -4.37 -13.54 -10.08
CA THR A 403 -4.02 -13.77 -8.68
C THR A 403 -5.28 -13.88 -7.81
N VAL A 404 -6.26 -12.98 -7.97
CA VAL A 404 -7.51 -13.03 -7.20
C VAL A 404 -8.30 -14.31 -7.53
N ILE A 405 -8.41 -14.70 -8.80
CA ILE A 405 -9.09 -15.93 -9.22
C ILE A 405 -8.42 -17.17 -8.60
N CYS A 406 -7.10 -17.26 -8.68
CA CYS A 406 -6.35 -18.38 -8.10
C CYS A 406 -6.51 -18.44 -6.57
N SER A 407 -6.39 -17.29 -5.89
CA SER A 407 -6.55 -17.21 -4.43
C SER A 407 -7.98 -17.61 -4.01
N THR A 408 -9.00 -17.11 -4.69
CA THR A 408 -10.40 -17.48 -4.45
C THR A 408 -10.62 -18.97 -4.68
N GLY A 409 -10.08 -19.52 -5.77
CA GLY A 409 -10.19 -20.97 -6.06
C GLY A 409 -9.52 -21.82 -4.98
N LEU A 410 -8.31 -21.48 -4.54
CA LEU A 410 -7.60 -22.19 -3.48
C LEU A 410 -8.35 -22.11 -2.15
N LEU A 411 -8.86 -20.92 -1.77
CA LEU A 411 -9.66 -20.75 -0.57
C LEU A 411 -10.96 -21.56 -0.61
N SER A 412 -11.62 -21.62 -1.75
CA SER A 412 -12.84 -22.44 -1.92
C SER A 412 -12.57 -23.94 -1.77
N LEU A 413 -11.33 -24.39 -2.04
CA LEU A 413 -10.93 -25.79 -1.82
C LEU A 413 -10.56 -26.08 -0.37
N THR A 414 -9.93 -25.11 0.32
CA THR A 414 -9.47 -25.29 1.72
C THR A 414 -10.57 -25.04 2.74
N ASP A 415 -11.50 -24.10 2.47
CA ASP A 415 -12.51 -23.62 3.41
C ASP A 415 -13.92 -23.72 2.80
N ARG A 416 -14.36 -24.96 2.50
CA ARG A 416 -15.57 -25.29 1.74
C ARG A 416 -16.88 -24.82 2.39
N ASN A 417 -16.87 -24.56 3.69
CA ASN A 417 -18.07 -24.18 4.45
C ASN A 417 -18.38 -22.67 4.37
N ILE A 418 -17.51 -21.88 3.71
CA ILE A 418 -17.66 -20.44 3.60
C ILE A 418 -18.30 -20.09 2.25
N GLY A 419 -19.27 -19.18 2.25
CA GLY A 419 -19.95 -18.74 1.03
C GLY A 419 -19.00 -18.07 0.04
N PHE A 420 -19.16 -18.35 -1.26
CA PHE A 420 -18.27 -17.90 -2.33
C PHE A 420 -18.04 -16.37 -2.33
N ILE A 421 -19.08 -15.55 -2.10
CA ILE A 421 -18.97 -14.11 -2.10
C ILE A 421 -18.04 -13.61 -0.97
N ASN A 422 -18.07 -14.25 0.19
CA ASN A 422 -17.22 -13.91 1.32
C ASN A 422 -15.76 -14.30 1.04
N ILE A 423 -15.53 -15.45 0.39
CA ILE A 423 -14.20 -15.90 -0.04
C ILE A 423 -13.63 -14.91 -1.08
N LEU A 424 -14.44 -14.53 -2.06
CA LEU A 424 -14.02 -13.55 -3.08
C LEU A 424 -13.72 -12.19 -2.47
N PHE A 425 -14.52 -11.75 -1.49
CA PHE A 425 -14.30 -10.52 -0.73
C PHE A 425 -12.95 -10.55 -0.02
N GLU A 426 -12.68 -11.63 0.73
CA GLU A 426 -11.44 -11.79 1.49
C GLU A 426 -10.20 -11.88 0.58
N ALA A 427 -10.29 -12.66 -0.51
CA ALA A 427 -9.21 -12.76 -1.49
C ALA A 427 -8.90 -11.41 -2.16
N THR A 428 -9.94 -10.65 -2.51
CA THR A 428 -9.78 -9.32 -3.11
C THR A 428 -9.24 -8.31 -2.10
N SER A 429 -9.71 -8.37 -0.86
CA SER A 429 -9.21 -7.55 0.25
C SER A 429 -7.72 -7.83 0.51
N ALA A 430 -7.33 -9.10 0.54
CA ALA A 430 -5.93 -9.51 0.71
C ALA A 430 -5.05 -9.04 -0.45
N PHE A 431 -5.49 -9.24 -1.70
CA PHE A 431 -4.77 -8.79 -2.89
C PHE A 431 -4.67 -7.26 -2.97
N GLY A 432 -5.77 -6.56 -2.73
CA GLY A 432 -5.82 -5.10 -2.68
C GLY A 432 -5.01 -4.51 -1.52
N THR A 433 -4.59 -5.35 -0.57
CA THR A 433 -4.07 -4.95 0.74
C THR A 433 -4.99 -3.95 1.42
N VAL A 434 -6.29 -4.28 1.49
CA VAL A 434 -7.35 -3.39 1.97
C VAL A 434 -7.61 -3.56 3.46
N GLY A 435 -7.73 -4.83 3.91
CA GLY A 435 -7.95 -5.15 5.32
C GLY A 435 -9.40 -5.26 5.75
N LEU A 436 -10.36 -4.95 4.89
CA LEU A 436 -11.77 -5.22 5.17
C LEU A 436 -12.04 -6.72 5.12
N SER A 437 -12.87 -7.20 6.02
CA SER A 437 -13.35 -8.59 6.09
C SER A 437 -14.85 -8.62 6.33
N THR A 438 -15.51 -9.67 5.87
CA THR A 438 -16.88 -10.02 6.26
C THR A 438 -16.95 -10.83 7.57
N GLY A 439 -15.81 -10.90 8.31
CA GLY A 439 -15.70 -11.62 9.58
C GLY A 439 -15.15 -13.04 9.45
N ILE A 440 -14.79 -13.49 8.24
CA ILE A 440 -14.33 -14.87 8.01
C ILE A 440 -12.85 -15.11 8.30
N THR A 441 -12.02 -14.05 8.40
CA THR A 441 -10.55 -14.14 8.56
C THR A 441 -10.14 -15.05 9.73
N ALA A 442 -10.80 -14.90 10.88
CA ALA A 442 -10.49 -15.67 12.08
C ALA A 442 -10.87 -17.15 11.95
N SER A 443 -11.91 -17.48 11.15
CA SER A 443 -12.43 -18.82 10.93
C SER A 443 -11.69 -19.61 9.84
N LEU A 444 -10.76 -18.96 9.10
CA LEU A 444 -9.99 -19.61 8.05
C LEU A 444 -9.11 -20.75 8.59
N SER A 445 -9.07 -21.85 7.84
CA SER A 445 -8.15 -22.96 8.08
C SER A 445 -6.68 -22.51 8.03
N PRO A 446 -5.74 -23.24 8.64
CA PRO A 446 -4.31 -22.94 8.51
C PRO A 446 -3.83 -22.85 7.06
N ALA A 447 -4.35 -23.71 6.17
CA ALA A 447 -4.05 -23.65 4.74
C ALA A 447 -4.63 -22.41 4.08
N GLY A 448 -5.88 -22.03 4.41
CA GLY A 448 -6.50 -20.78 3.94
C GLY A 448 -5.73 -19.55 4.39
N ARG A 449 -5.25 -19.52 5.63
CA ARG A 449 -4.39 -18.42 6.13
C ARG A 449 -3.10 -18.29 5.34
N LEU A 450 -2.45 -19.39 4.95
CA LEU A 450 -1.25 -19.37 4.11
C LEU A 450 -1.55 -18.82 2.69
N VAL A 451 -2.70 -19.16 2.10
CA VAL A 451 -3.14 -18.58 0.82
C VAL A 451 -3.31 -17.07 0.93
N ILE A 452 -3.95 -16.58 2.00
CA ILE A 452 -4.11 -15.14 2.25
C ILE A 452 -2.76 -14.46 2.47
N ILE A 453 -1.84 -15.05 3.22
CA ILE A 453 -0.47 -14.54 3.41
C ILE A 453 0.23 -14.33 2.06
N ALA A 454 0.20 -15.35 1.20
CA ALA A 454 0.79 -15.26 -0.13
C ALA A 454 0.11 -14.17 -0.99
N THR A 455 -1.22 -14.07 -0.90
CA THR A 455 -2.01 -13.08 -1.66
C THR A 455 -1.70 -11.65 -1.21
N MET A 456 -1.61 -11.39 0.10
CA MET A 456 -1.19 -10.09 0.65
C MET A 456 0.21 -9.69 0.19
N TYR A 457 1.15 -10.64 0.20
CA TYR A 457 2.50 -10.40 -0.26
C TYR A 457 2.56 -10.03 -1.76
N ILE A 458 1.86 -10.81 -2.62
CA ILE A 458 1.78 -10.54 -4.07
C ILE A 458 1.13 -9.16 -4.32
N GLY A 459 0.04 -8.85 -3.63
CA GLY A 459 -0.65 -7.56 -3.74
C GLY A 459 0.21 -6.37 -3.33
N ARG A 460 1.05 -6.54 -2.31
CA ARG A 460 1.96 -5.50 -1.81
C ARG A 460 3.13 -5.25 -2.75
N VAL A 461 3.83 -6.29 -3.13
CA VAL A 461 4.99 -6.21 -4.03
C VAL A 461 4.57 -5.78 -5.42
N GLY A 462 3.38 -6.22 -5.85
CA GLY A 462 2.84 -5.99 -7.19
C GLY A 462 3.31 -7.04 -8.19
N VAL A 463 2.39 -7.45 -9.06
CA VAL A 463 2.58 -8.57 -10.00
C VAL A 463 3.77 -8.33 -10.94
N LEU A 464 3.93 -7.12 -11.47
CA LEU A 464 5.05 -6.82 -12.40
C LEU A 464 6.41 -6.89 -11.72
N LEU A 465 6.53 -6.39 -10.48
CA LEU A 465 7.80 -6.42 -9.76
C LEU A 465 8.17 -7.85 -9.38
N LEU A 466 7.18 -8.65 -8.98
CA LEU A 466 7.36 -10.06 -8.68
C LEU A 466 7.81 -10.83 -9.94
N MET A 467 7.16 -10.62 -11.08
CA MET A 467 7.57 -11.24 -12.36
C MET A 467 8.98 -10.82 -12.76
N ALA A 468 9.32 -9.53 -12.61
CA ALA A 468 10.68 -9.04 -12.89
C ALA A 468 11.74 -9.62 -11.93
N ALA A 469 11.35 -10.02 -10.71
CA ALA A 469 12.24 -10.71 -9.79
C ALA A 469 12.49 -12.17 -10.17
N ILE A 470 11.48 -12.85 -10.71
CA ILE A 470 11.53 -14.26 -11.12
C ILE A 470 12.23 -14.39 -12.50
N PHE A 471 11.76 -13.64 -13.50
CA PHE A 471 12.28 -13.68 -14.86
C PHE A 471 13.40 -12.67 -15.08
N THR A 472 14.64 -13.12 -15.07
CA THR A 472 15.84 -12.26 -14.94
C THR A 472 16.36 -11.68 -16.25
N ASP A 473 15.94 -12.13 -17.44
CA ASP A 473 16.59 -11.78 -18.70
C ASP A 473 15.58 -11.49 -19.84
N THR A 474 15.14 -10.24 -19.91
CA THR A 474 14.52 -9.73 -21.13
C THR A 474 15.57 -8.95 -21.92
N ARG A 475 16.47 -9.66 -22.63
CA ARG A 475 17.26 -9.00 -23.67
C ARG A 475 16.29 -8.54 -24.75
N PRO A 476 16.36 -7.27 -25.19
CA PRO A 476 15.53 -6.84 -26.29
C PRO A 476 15.81 -7.73 -27.49
N SER A 477 14.76 -8.33 -28.07
CA SER A 477 14.90 -9.13 -29.29
C SER A 477 15.41 -8.22 -30.40
N LEU A 478 16.54 -8.59 -31.00
CA LEU A 478 17.07 -7.93 -32.19
C LEU A 478 16.29 -8.33 -33.45
N ILE A 479 15.47 -9.38 -33.34
CA ILE A 479 14.67 -9.91 -34.45
C ILE A 479 13.31 -9.23 -34.43
N LYS A 480 12.93 -8.58 -35.53
CA LYS A 480 11.59 -8.08 -35.77
C LYS A 480 10.85 -9.08 -36.66
N TYR A 481 9.75 -9.63 -36.15
CA TYR A 481 8.88 -10.49 -36.93
C TYR A 481 7.93 -9.67 -37.82
N PRO A 482 7.50 -10.21 -38.99
CA PRO A 482 6.46 -9.59 -39.80
C PRO A 482 5.18 -9.38 -38.96
N GLN A 483 4.48 -8.29 -39.25
CA GLN A 483 3.19 -7.99 -38.60
C GLN A 483 2.07 -8.55 -39.49
N GLU A 484 1.14 -9.28 -38.88
CA GLU A 484 -0.06 -9.78 -39.54
C GLU A 484 -1.30 -9.31 -38.73
N SER A 485 -2.35 -8.93 -39.44
CA SER A 485 -3.59 -8.50 -38.82
C SER A 485 -4.42 -9.71 -38.37
N MET A 486 -4.96 -9.65 -37.15
CA MET A 486 -5.84 -10.67 -36.60
C MET A 486 -7.16 -10.00 -36.17
N LEU A 487 -8.26 -10.72 -36.34
CA LEU A 487 -9.56 -10.28 -35.87
C LEU A 487 -9.58 -10.33 -34.31
N VAL A 488 -9.90 -9.21 -33.72
CA VAL A 488 -10.16 -9.09 -32.28
C VAL A 488 -11.65 -8.74 -32.15
N GLY A 489 -12.42 -9.61 -31.49
CA GLY A 489 -13.87 -9.55 -31.37
C GLY A 489 -14.42 -8.28 -30.71
#